data_2fd448dc2b7444bedec33530bd5b60d8
#
_entry.id   2fd448dc2b7444bedec33530bd5b60d8
#
_cell.length_a   1.000
_cell.length_b   1.000
_cell.length_c   1.000
_cell.angle_alpha   90.00
_cell.angle_beta   90.00
_cell.angle_gamma   90.00
#
_symmetry.space_group_name_H-M   'P 1'
#
loop_
_entity.id
_entity.type
_entity.pdbx_description
1 polymer ?
#
loop_
_entity_poly.entity_id
_entity_poly.type
_entity_poly.pdbx_seq_one_letter_code
_entity_poly.pdbx_strand_id
1 'polypeptide(L)'
;MKQQNLLSKTIILLSLFFFAALNSHQLKAFKKEMKIAAVGDCLISWKVSHIKDPRFLNLVELLRGADCAYANCETTFFDAGKGFPAWKTIDPNQFCQPWGADEFKWMGIDLVSLANNHTMDFDYDGLFSTLDNLDRVDIKYAGAGEDLDHAGQPGYVETGAGPAALVSCSAFLPEKNFQASLSHPHMKGRPGTNPINTELTLRVNLETFALLKEARDNILKDLGANVPVKDIKEIDTLDYRWMKFTKGDHTEVLVKPDEKDLERIYSSIKTAKRNSRIVIVTIHEHNGDYKNKKPVKYQADFSRKCIEAGADLFICTGPHELWGLEIYQGKPIFHSLGNFFFQESRLISAESYQRYGLPVYTLDPSLSAEKVDEYFKNPGIWESVVPIVVFDSENKLKEITLYPIFLERNYPIYRRGIPYLAEGEKARSIIEGLKKVSKPYNTNIVFKQGVGKVAL
;
A
#
# COMPACT_ATOMS: atom_id res chain seq x y z
N MET A 1 65.37 2.97 9.39
CA MET A 1 64.30 3.53 10.19
C MET A 1 63.60 4.79 9.60
N LYS A 2 64.29 5.73 8.93
CA LYS A 2 63.65 6.93 8.35
C LYS A 2 62.77 6.67 7.09
N GLN A 3 63.10 5.68 6.25
CA GLN A 3 62.32 5.33 5.06
C GLN A 3 61.00 4.58 5.33
N GLN A 4 60.95 3.76 6.39
CA GLN A 4 59.72 3.06 6.77
C GLN A 4 58.62 4.00 7.33
N ASN A 5 59.03 5.09 8.00
CA ASN A 5 58.12 6.11 8.52
C ASN A 5 57.51 7.01 7.42
N LEU A 6 58.17 7.15 6.27
CA LEU A 6 57.65 7.95 5.15
C LEU A 6 56.61 7.17 4.37
N LEU A 7 56.83 5.86 4.16
CA LEU A 7 55.84 4.98 3.46
C LEU A 7 54.52 4.82 4.23
N SER A 8 54.61 4.66 5.58
CA SER A 8 53.41 4.54 6.42
C SER A 8 52.57 5.83 6.45
N LYS A 9 53.23 7.00 6.48
CA LYS A 9 52.52 8.30 6.43
C LYS A 9 51.86 8.56 5.06
N THR A 10 52.48 8.11 3.97
CA THR A 10 51.92 8.26 2.61
C THR A 10 50.73 7.34 2.40
N ILE A 11 50.77 6.10 2.94
CA ILE A 11 49.66 5.15 2.89
C ILE A 11 48.46 5.66 3.73
N ILE A 12 48.72 6.23 4.91
CA ILE A 12 47.64 6.82 5.75
C ILE A 12 47.03 8.06 5.10
N LEU A 13 47.83 8.93 4.45
CA LEU A 13 47.29 10.06 3.71
C LEU A 13 46.50 9.62 2.48
N LEU A 14 46.93 8.64 1.72
CA LEU A 14 46.21 8.07 0.59
C LEU A 14 44.92 7.37 1.03
N SER A 15 44.90 6.64 2.16
CA SER A 15 43.67 6.05 2.70
C SER A 15 42.69 7.11 3.22
N LEU A 16 43.18 8.19 3.84
CA LEU A 16 42.32 9.32 4.25
C LEU A 16 41.80 10.10 3.06
N PHE A 17 42.57 10.27 1.97
CA PHE A 17 42.08 10.85 0.72
C PHE A 17 41.10 9.94 0.00
N PHE A 18 41.30 8.62 0.02
CA PHE A 18 40.33 7.66 -0.54
C PHE A 18 39.05 7.56 0.29
N PHE A 19 39.16 7.64 1.63
CA PHE A 19 38.00 7.73 2.53
C PHE A 19 37.26 9.07 2.41
N ALA A 20 37.98 10.17 2.22
CA ALA A 20 37.36 11.49 1.93
C ALA A 20 36.73 11.54 0.54
N ALA A 21 37.32 10.86 -0.46
CA ALA A 21 36.73 10.74 -1.80
C ALA A 21 35.54 9.78 -1.85
N LEU A 22 35.52 8.72 -1.01
CA LEU A 22 34.37 7.83 -0.84
C LEU A 22 33.25 8.46 -0.01
N ASN A 23 33.54 9.35 0.92
CA ASN A 23 32.53 10.13 1.66
C ASN A 23 32.10 11.42 0.93
N SER A 24 32.75 11.78 -0.16
CA SER A 24 32.30 12.87 -1.06
C SER A 24 31.30 12.41 -2.15
N HIS A 25 30.58 11.31 -1.96
CA HIS A 25 29.22 11.26 -2.43
C HIS A 25 28.38 12.22 -1.58
N GLN A 26 28.93 13.44 -1.42
CA GLN A 26 28.15 14.63 -1.11
C GLN A 26 26.99 14.67 -2.08
N LEU A 27 25.79 14.70 -1.53
CA LEU A 27 24.58 15.16 -2.14
C LEU A 27 24.91 16.15 -3.27
N LYS A 28 25.04 15.64 -4.50
CA LYS A 28 25.05 16.54 -5.67
C LYS A 28 23.72 17.24 -5.56
N ALA A 29 23.74 18.54 -5.27
CA ALA A 29 22.54 19.34 -5.28
C ALA A 29 21.90 19.14 -6.66
N PHE A 30 20.76 18.49 -6.70
CA PHE A 30 20.07 18.24 -7.95
C PHE A 30 19.64 19.61 -8.50
N LYS A 31 20.05 19.97 -9.70
CA LYS A 31 19.77 21.28 -10.28
C LYS A 31 18.29 21.54 -10.58
N LYS A 32 17.42 20.55 -10.42
CA LYS A 32 16.02 20.57 -10.83
C LYS A 32 15.12 20.11 -9.67
N GLU A 33 13.92 20.67 -9.59
CA GLU A 33 12.86 20.14 -8.74
C GLU A 33 12.48 18.72 -9.19
N MET A 34 11.91 17.94 -8.28
CA MET A 34 11.39 16.61 -8.59
C MET A 34 9.90 16.56 -8.27
N LYS A 35 9.10 16.19 -9.26
CA LYS A 35 7.64 16.06 -9.16
C LYS A 35 7.25 14.60 -9.10
N ILE A 36 6.56 14.21 -8.04
CA ILE A 36 5.99 12.87 -7.87
C ILE A 36 4.47 12.99 -8.01
N ALA A 37 3.89 12.29 -8.98
CA ALA A 37 2.47 12.04 -9.02
C ALA A 37 2.18 10.74 -8.29
N ALA A 38 1.12 10.68 -7.47
CA ALA A 38 0.73 9.46 -6.81
C ALA A 38 -0.76 9.19 -7.00
N VAL A 39 -1.09 7.93 -7.22
CA VAL A 39 -2.48 7.47 -7.27
C VAL A 39 -2.70 6.31 -6.31
N GLY A 40 -3.95 6.10 -5.91
CA GLY A 40 -4.34 5.06 -4.98
C GLY A 40 -4.50 3.69 -5.64
N ASP A 41 -5.54 2.97 -5.24
CA ASP A 41 -5.81 1.59 -5.65
C ASP A 41 -6.23 1.53 -7.11
N CYS A 42 -5.51 0.72 -7.90
CA CYS A 42 -5.72 0.53 -9.33
C CYS A 42 -6.27 -0.87 -9.61
N LEU A 43 -7.58 -1.04 -9.40
CA LEU A 43 -8.31 -2.24 -9.82
C LEU A 43 -8.75 -2.05 -11.27
N ILE A 44 -7.81 -2.16 -12.20
CA ILE A 44 -8.08 -2.05 -13.65
C ILE A 44 -8.43 -3.41 -14.23
N SER A 45 -9.40 -3.45 -15.13
CA SER A 45 -9.87 -4.68 -15.79
C SER A 45 -10.21 -4.50 -17.25
N TRP A 46 -10.34 -3.25 -17.71
CA TRP A 46 -10.72 -2.90 -19.07
C TRP A 46 -9.76 -1.88 -19.64
N LYS A 47 -9.52 -1.94 -20.96
CA LYS A 47 -8.70 -0.94 -21.66
C LYS A 47 -9.27 0.45 -21.48
N VAL A 48 -8.40 1.43 -21.28
CA VAL A 48 -8.76 2.84 -21.05
C VAL A 48 -8.12 3.79 -22.06
N SER A 49 -7.09 3.35 -22.78
CA SER A 49 -6.37 4.16 -23.78
C SER A 49 -7.24 4.64 -24.96
N HIS A 50 -8.40 4.03 -25.16
CA HIS A 50 -9.37 4.44 -26.18
C HIS A 50 -10.31 5.58 -25.74
N ILE A 51 -10.30 5.95 -24.45
CA ILE A 51 -11.17 6.98 -23.89
C ILE A 51 -10.72 8.36 -24.37
N LYS A 52 -11.69 9.15 -24.88
CA LYS A 52 -11.46 10.48 -25.44
C LYS A 52 -12.03 11.62 -24.59
N ASP A 53 -12.56 11.30 -23.40
CA ASP A 53 -13.06 12.34 -22.49
C ASP A 53 -11.89 13.25 -22.05
N PRO A 54 -11.99 14.58 -22.25
CA PRO A 54 -10.93 15.51 -21.90
C PRO A 54 -10.54 15.45 -20.42
N ARG A 55 -11.49 15.19 -19.50
CA ARG A 55 -11.23 15.09 -18.07
C ARG A 55 -10.33 13.90 -17.74
N PHE A 56 -10.50 12.77 -18.46
CA PHE A 56 -9.62 11.61 -18.34
C PHE A 56 -8.26 11.86 -19.00
N LEU A 57 -8.24 12.43 -20.21
CA LEU A 57 -6.98 12.72 -20.90
C LEU A 57 -6.14 13.74 -20.14
N ASN A 58 -6.75 14.80 -19.60
CA ASN A 58 -6.04 15.78 -18.75
C ASN A 58 -5.49 15.14 -17.48
N LEU A 59 -6.18 14.17 -16.90
CA LEU A 59 -5.68 13.40 -15.77
C LEU A 59 -4.44 12.57 -16.15
N VAL A 60 -4.46 11.91 -17.31
CA VAL A 60 -3.31 11.18 -17.85
C VAL A 60 -2.13 12.11 -18.08
N GLU A 61 -2.36 13.31 -18.62
CA GLU A 61 -1.30 14.31 -18.82
C GLU A 61 -0.69 14.80 -17.49
N LEU A 62 -1.44 14.82 -16.39
CA LEU A 62 -0.86 15.11 -15.06
C LEU A 62 0.14 14.03 -14.62
N LEU A 63 -0.17 12.74 -14.87
CA LEU A 63 0.74 11.64 -14.56
C LEU A 63 2.00 11.70 -15.43
N ARG A 64 1.84 11.86 -16.74
CA ARG A 64 2.94 11.98 -17.70
C ARG A 64 3.83 13.19 -17.47
N GLY A 65 3.27 14.27 -16.91
CA GLY A 65 3.97 15.51 -16.59
C GLY A 65 4.78 15.48 -15.29
N ALA A 66 4.68 14.40 -14.51
CA ALA A 66 5.52 14.16 -13.34
C ALA A 66 6.90 13.60 -13.77
N ASP A 67 7.90 13.73 -12.88
CA ASP A 67 9.19 13.07 -13.08
C ASP A 67 9.09 11.57 -12.73
N CYS A 68 8.16 11.19 -11.83
CA CYS A 68 7.81 9.81 -11.50
C CYS A 68 6.33 9.74 -11.11
N ALA A 69 5.58 8.81 -11.71
CA ALA A 69 4.20 8.51 -11.34
C ALA A 69 4.11 7.14 -10.67
N TYR A 70 3.55 7.13 -9.45
CA TYR A 70 3.35 5.95 -8.62
C TYR A 70 1.88 5.51 -8.62
N ALA A 71 1.64 4.18 -8.58
CA ALA A 71 0.32 3.58 -8.38
C ALA A 71 0.38 2.32 -7.49
N ASN A 72 -0.71 2.02 -6.76
CA ASN A 72 -0.90 0.68 -6.19
C ASN A 72 -1.55 -0.23 -7.25
N CYS A 73 -0.80 -1.20 -7.77
CA CYS A 73 -1.30 -2.17 -8.75
C CYS A 73 -2.10 -3.27 -8.02
N GLU A 74 -3.37 -3.01 -7.75
CA GLU A 74 -4.25 -3.91 -7.00
C GLU A 74 -5.02 -4.82 -7.94
N THR A 75 -4.30 -5.44 -8.86
CA THR A 75 -4.80 -6.39 -9.85
C THR A 75 -3.68 -7.27 -10.34
N THR A 76 -3.99 -8.50 -10.73
CA THR A 76 -3.03 -9.43 -11.32
C THR A 76 -3.07 -9.31 -12.85
N PHE A 77 -1.93 -9.04 -13.51
CA PHE A 77 -1.84 -9.06 -14.98
C PHE A 77 -1.66 -10.49 -15.48
N PHE A 78 -2.77 -11.16 -15.74
CA PHE A 78 -2.79 -12.58 -16.04
C PHE A 78 -3.87 -12.96 -17.06
N ASP A 79 -3.55 -13.91 -17.92
CA ASP A 79 -4.53 -14.55 -18.78
C ASP A 79 -5.28 -15.63 -17.99
N ALA A 80 -6.43 -15.26 -17.44
CA ALA A 80 -7.22 -16.14 -16.56
C ALA A 80 -7.60 -17.49 -17.23
N GLY A 81 -7.51 -17.59 -18.57
CA GLY A 81 -7.68 -18.86 -19.29
C GLY A 81 -6.51 -19.83 -19.15
N LYS A 82 -5.38 -19.39 -18.58
CA LYS A 82 -4.16 -20.19 -18.43
C LYS A 82 -3.89 -20.71 -17.03
N GLY A 83 -4.73 -20.40 -16.06
CA GLY A 83 -4.52 -20.82 -14.67
C GLY A 83 -5.81 -20.86 -13.86
N PHE A 84 -5.66 -20.99 -12.57
CA PHE A 84 -6.75 -21.12 -11.63
C PHE A 84 -6.73 -19.95 -10.66
N PRO A 85 -7.93 -19.40 -10.28
CA PRO A 85 -7.98 -18.40 -9.22
C PRO A 85 -7.53 -19.03 -7.90
N ALA A 86 -6.71 -18.27 -7.16
CA ALA A 86 -6.29 -18.67 -5.83
C ALA A 86 -7.50 -18.79 -4.88
N TRP A 87 -7.43 -19.76 -3.97
CA TRP A 87 -8.45 -19.87 -2.94
C TRP A 87 -8.25 -18.74 -1.90
N LYS A 88 -9.33 -18.00 -1.63
CA LYS A 88 -9.34 -16.90 -0.65
C LYS A 88 -10.54 -17.01 0.26
N THR A 89 -10.35 -16.61 1.52
CA THR A 89 -11.43 -16.65 2.51
C THR A 89 -12.37 -15.47 2.42
N ILE A 90 -11.93 -14.31 1.94
CA ILE A 90 -12.67 -13.05 2.08
C ILE A 90 -12.84 -12.23 0.79
N ASP A 91 -11.87 -12.18 -0.10
CA ASP A 91 -11.93 -11.29 -1.26
C ASP A 91 -12.16 -12.04 -2.58
N PRO A 92 -12.85 -11.44 -3.57
CA PRO A 92 -12.87 -11.99 -4.93
C PRO A 92 -11.48 -11.88 -5.57
N ASN A 93 -11.22 -12.75 -6.56
CA ASN A 93 -9.99 -12.65 -7.34
C ASN A 93 -10.13 -11.52 -8.38
N GLN A 94 -9.12 -10.64 -8.44
CA GLN A 94 -9.03 -9.53 -9.39
C GLN A 94 -7.97 -9.82 -10.44
N PHE A 95 -8.28 -9.55 -11.69
CA PHE A 95 -7.33 -9.69 -12.77
C PHE A 95 -7.58 -8.69 -13.89
N CYS A 96 -6.54 -8.42 -14.62
CA CYS A 96 -6.56 -7.79 -15.91
C CYS A 96 -5.75 -8.67 -16.87
N GLN A 97 -6.16 -8.74 -18.12
CA GLN A 97 -5.34 -9.39 -19.13
C GLN A 97 -3.94 -8.76 -19.20
N PRO A 98 -2.90 -9.47 -19.67
CA PRO A 98 -1.51 -8.97 -19.71
C PRO A 98 -1.32 -7.56 -20.30
N TRP A 99 -2.20 -7.13 -21.20
CA TRP A 99 -2.19 -5.77 -21.75
C TRP A 99 -2.47 -4.67 -20.71
N GLY A 100 -2.90 -5.00 -19.50
CA GLY A 100 -3.08 -4.03 -18.40
C GLY A 100 -1.79 -3.28 -18.09
N ALA A 101 -0.64 -3.93 -18.18
CA ALA A 101 0.66 -3.29 -18.04
C ALA A 101 0.91 -2.22 -19.12
N ASP A 102 0.44 -2.47 -20.37
CA ASP A 102 0.53 -1.50 -21.47
C ASP A 102 -0.34 -0.27 -21.20
N GLU A 103 -1.53 -0.44 -20.59
CA GLU A 103 -2.41 0.66 -20.19
C GLU A 103 -1.75 1.50 -19.09
N PHE A 104 -1.09 0.88 -18.10
CA PHE A 104 -0.32 1.60 -17.08
C PHE A 104 0.81 2.42 -17.70
N LYS A 105 1.60 1.81 -18.60
CA LYS A 105 2.66 2.52 -19.32
C LYS A 105 2.12 3.67 -20.16
N TRP A 106 1.01 3.43 -20.87
CA TRP A 106 0.34 4.46 -21.64
C TRP A 106 -0.13 5.65 -20.78
N MET A 107 -0.59 5.39 -19.57
CA MET A 107 -0.94 6.47 -18.62
C MET A 107 0.26 7.20 -18.06
N GLY A 108 1.48 6.70 -18.25
CA GLY A 108 2.71 7.31 -17.69
C GLY A 108 3.03 6.84 -16.29
N ILE A 109 2.53 5.68 -15.85
CA ILE A 109 2.92 5.06 -14.57
C ILE A 109 4.34 4.48 -14.75
N ASP A 110 5.23 4.81 -13.81
CA ASP A 110 6.64 4.42 -13.81
C ASP A 110 6.96 3.41 -12.72
N LEU A 111 6.24 3.45 -11.60
CA LEU A 111 6.58 2.75 -10.38
C LEU A 111 5.31 2.23 -9.69
N VAL A 112 5.24 0.94 -9.38
CA VAL A 112 4.05 0.33 -8.79
C VAL A 112 4.33 -0.46 -7.52
N SER A 113 3.40 -0.36 -6.56
CA SER A 113 3.32 -1.27 -5.43
C SER A 113 2.63 -2.56 -5.85
N LEU A 114 3.21 -3.70 -5.48
CA LEU A 114 2.62 -5.02 -5.61
C LEU A 114 2.32 -5.67 -4.24
N ALA A 115 2.62 -5.00 -3.12
CA ALA A 115 2.25 -5.53 -1.81
C ALA A 115 0.80 -5.20 -1.48
N ASN A 116 -0.14 -6.03 -1.94
CA ASN A 116 -1.57 -5.93 -1.65
C ASN A 116 -2.23 -7.32 -1.66
N ASN A 117 -3.53 -7.36 -1.33
CA ASN A 117 -4.32 -8.60 -1.21
C ASN A 117 -4.70 -9.25 -2.55
N HIS A 118 -4.46 -8.56 -3.68
CA HIS A 118 -4.78 -9.05 -5.03
C HIS A 118 -3.58 -9.54 -5.83
N THR A 119 -2.36 -9.38 -5.32
CA THR A 119 -1.12 -9.76 -6.01
C THR A 119 -1.04 -11.26 -6.28
N MET A 120 -1.61 -12.08 -5.38
CA MET A 120 -1.58 -13.54 -5.45
C MET A 120 -2.91 -14.14 -5.91
N ASP A 121 -3.75 -13.41 -6.60
CA ASP A 121 -5.09 -13.85 -6.99
C ASP A 121 -5.12 -15.03 -7.97
N PHE A 122 -4.00 -15.33 -8.61
CA PHE A 122 -3.76 -16.53 -9.43
C PHE A 122 -2.49 -17.25 -9.00
N ASP A 123 -2.24 -17.31 -7.69
CA ASP A 123 -1.07 -17.93 -7.09
C ASP A 123 0.25 -17.48 -7.76
N TYR A 124 1.21 -18.37 -7.90
CA TYR A 124 2.52 -18.05 -8.46
C TYR A 124 2.48 -17.73 -9.96
N ASP A 125 1.59 -18.38 -10.72
CA ASP A 125 1.45 -18.12 -12.15
C ASP A 125 0.99 -16.68 -12.42
N GLY A 126 0.04 -16.19 -11.62
CA GLY A 126 -0.42 -14.81 -11.67
C GLY A 126 0.64 -13.81 -11.25
N LEU A 127 1.36 -14.11 -10.15
CA LEU A 127 2.46 -13.28 -9.68
C LEU A 127 3.53 -13.12 -10.76
N PHE A 128 4.09 -14.23 -11.25
CA PHE A 128 5.18 -14.17 -12.25
C PHE A 128 4.72 -13.54 -13.55
N SER A 129 3.50 -13.83 -14.02
CA SER A 129 2.94 -13.14 -15.17
C SER A 129 2.85 -11.62 -14.97
N THR A 130 2.50 -11.16 -13.77
CA THR A 130 2.45 -9.74 -13.46
C THR A 130 3.84 -9.11 -13.50
N LEU A 131 4.84 -9.75 -12.87
CA LEU A 131 6.24 -9.28 -12.89
C LEU A 131 6.78 -9.20 -14.33
N ASP A 132 6.62 -10.29 -15.12
CA ASP A 132 7.07 -10.35 -16.51
C ASP A 132 6.44 -9.25 -17.39
N ASN A 133 5.14 -8.97 -17.18
CA ASN A 133 4.45 -7.93 -17.95
C ASN A 133 4.87 -6.52 -17.55
N LEU A 134 5.15 -6.26 -16.27
CA LEU A 134 5.70 -4.99 -15.82
C LEU A 134 7.12 -4.78 -16.36
N ASP A 135 7.96 -5.82 -16.31
CA ASP A 135 9.32 -5.78 -16.87
C ASP A 135 9.29 -5.54 -18.39
N ARG A 136 8.40 -6.21 -19.13
CA ARG A 136 8.21 -6.05 -20.58
C ARG A 136 7.95 -4.61 -20.99
N VAL A 137 7.20 -3.85 -20.18
CA VAL A 137 6.87 -2.45 -20.46
C VAL A 137 7.76 -1.45 -19.71
N ASP A 138 8.80 -1.93 -19.02
CA ASP A 138 9.71 -1.11 -18.20
C ASP A 138 8.97 -0.25 -17.16
N ILE A 139 8.09 -0.88 -16.39
CA ILE A 139 7.52 -0.31 -15.15
C ILE A 139 8.21 -0.99 -13.98
N LYS A 140 8.76 -0.20 -13.06
CA LYS A 140 9.44 -0.71 -11.87
C LYS A 140 8.43 -1.01 -10.76
N TYR A 141 8.76 -1.98 -9.90
CA TYR A 141 7.86 -2.42 -8.84
C TYR A 141 8.61 -2.75 -7.55
N ALA A 142 7.87 -2.82 -6.46
CA ALA A 142 8.33 -3.30 -5.16
C ALA A 142 7.18 -3.99 -4.41
N GLY A 143 7.53 -4.82 -3.42
CA GLY A 143 6.57 -5.41 -2.50
C GLY A 143 6.11 -6.82 -2.83
N ALA A 144 6.61 -7.41 -3.92
CA ALA A 144 6.42 -8.83 -4.24
C ALA A 144 7.65 -9.39 -4.96
N GLY A 145 7.86 -10.70 -4.92
CA GLY A 145 9.02 -11.33 -5.54
C GLY A 145 9.06 -12.84 -5.36
N GLU A 146 10.15 -13.45 -5.84
CA GLU A 146 10.39 -14.90 -5.83
C GLU A 146 10.58 -15.47 -4.42
N ASP A 147 10.96 -14.65 -3.47
CA ASP A 147 11.08 -14.93 -2.04
C ASP A 147 11.03 -13.63 -1.24
N LEU A 148 11.18 -13.71 0.08
CA LEU A 148 11.09 -12.55 0.95
C LEU A 148 12.23 -11.54 0.75
N ASP A 149 13.43 -12.01 0.38
CA ASP A 149 14.54 -11.12 0.09
C ASP A 149 14.25 -10.28 -1.15
N HIS A 150 13.70 -10.87 -2.22
CA HIS A 150 13.28 -10.15 -3.43
C HIS A 150 12.05 -9.25 -3.16
N ALA A 151 11.03 -9.77 -2.48
CA ALA A 151 9.84 -9.00 -2.15
C ALA A 151 10.13 -7.80 -1.23
N GLY A 152 11.15 -7.88 -0.40
CA GLY A 152 11.60 -6.82 0.51
C GLY A 152 12.54 -5.79 -0.12
N GLN A 153 13.04 -6.01 -1.36
CA GLN A 153 13.92 -5.06 -2.04
C GLN A 153 13.18 -3.79 -2.48
N PRO A 154 13.86 -2.63 -2.47
CA PRO A 154 13.32 -1.43 -3.10
C PRO A 154 13.29 -1.57 -4.63
N GLY A 155 12.20 -1.09 -5.24
CA GLY A 155 12.16 -0.84 -6.69
C GLY A 155 12.74 0.55 -7.00
N TYR A 156 13.50 0.68 -8.11
CA TYR A 156 14.14 1.93 -8.49
C TYR A 156 13.75 2.35 -9.90
N VAL A 157 13.47 3.64 -10.08
CA VAL A 157 13.28 4.27 -11.38
C VAL A 157 14.22 5.45 -11.54
N GLU A 158 14.90 5.49 -12.68
CA GLU A 158 15.73 6.63 -13.07
C GLU A 158 14.86 7.71 -13.73
N THR A 159 15.01 8.95 -13.29
CA THR A 159 14.29 10.11 -13.86
C THR A 159 15.25 11.22 -14.26
N GLY A 160 14.77 12.15 -15.08
CA GLY A 160 15.55 13.35 -15.44
C GLY A 160 15.86 14.28 -14.24
N ALA A 161 15.19 14.08 -13.10
CA ALA A 161 15.41 14.81 -11.87
C ALA A 161 16.24 14.02 -10.83
N GLY A 162 16.63 12.79 -11.12
CA GLY A 162 17.35 11.87 -10.25
C GLY A 162 16.53 10.61 -9.93
N PRO A 163 17.13 9.60 -9.30
CA PRO A 163 16.45 8.33 -9.03
C PRO A 163 15.38 8.46 -7.95
N ALA A 164 14.24 7.79 -8.15
CA ALA A 164 13.23 7.54 -7.11
C ALA A 164 13.24 6.06 -6.73
N ALA A 165 12.95 5.77 -5.46
CA ALA A 165 12.80 4.41 -4.95
C ALA A 165 11.43 4.20 -4.31
N LEU A 166 10.94 2.97 -4.39
CA LEU A 166 9.74 2.49 -3.72
C LEU A 166 10.10 1.35 -2.77
N VAL A 167 9.64 1.45 -1.52
CA VAL A 167 9.58 0.34 -0.58
C VAL A 167 8.10 0.06 -0.30
N SER A 168 7.66 -1.16 -0.51
CA SER A 168 6.25 -1.52 -0.39
C SER A 168 6.05 -2.74 0.49
N CYS A 169 5.00 -2.73 1.31
CA CYS A 169 4.61 -3.84 2.19
C CYS A 169 3.09 -3.90 2.33
N SER A 170 2.57 -5.04 2.79
CA SER A 170 1.16 -5.24 3.10
C SER A 170 0.97 -5.83 4.49
N ALA A 171 0.07 -5.23 5.26
CA ALA A 171 -0.38 -5.76 6.53
C ALA A 171 -1.74 -6.47 6.43
N PHE A 172 -2.37 -6.42 5.27
CA PHE A 172 -3.61 -7.12 4.97
C PHE A 172 -3.39 -8.13 3.84
N LEU A 173 -3.33 -9.41 4.19
CA LEU A 173 -3.21 -10.51 3.25
C LEU A 173 -4.24 -11.57 3.64
N PRO A 174 -5.15 -11.97 2.71
CA PRO A 174 -6.24 -12.89 3.00
C PRO A 174 -5.76 -14.24 3.52
N GLU A 175 -4.63 -14.71 2.99
CA GLU A 175 -4.06 -16.01 3.29
C GLU A 175 -2.56 -15.91 3.58
N LYS A 176 -2.08 -16.71 4.54
CA LYS A 176 -0.65 -16.72 4.91
C LYS A 176 0.27 -17.24 3.79
N ASN A 177 -0.24 -18.06 2.88
CA ASN A 177 0.52 -18.52 1.72
C ASN A 177 0.76 -17.44 0.66
N PHE A 178 0.10 -16.28 0.77
CA PHE A 178 0.35 -15.12 -0.10
C PHE A 178 1.59 -14.33 0.32
N GLN A 179 2.11 -14.60 1.52
CA GLN A 179 3.33 -13.98 2.01
C GLN A 179 4.57 -14.66 1.42
N ALA A 180 5.52 -13.87 0.98
CA ALA A 180 6.84 -14.34 0.65
C ALA A 180 7.54 -14.93 1.89
N SER A 181 8.39 -15.93 1.71
CA SER A 181 9.22 -16.48 2.79
C SER A 181 10.70 -16.48 2.41
N LEU A 182 11.56 -16.46 3.42
CA LEU A 182 13.02 -16.50 3.22
C LEU A 182 13.45 -17.80 2.55
N SER A 183 14.42 -17.68 1.65
CA SER A 183 15.17 -18.82 1.13
C SER A 183 16.13 -19.38 2.18
N HIS A 184 16.36 -20.70 2.15
CA HIS A 184 17.30 -21.42 2.98
C HIS A 184 18.29 -22.17 2.06
N PRO A 185 19.54 -22.44 2.46
CA PRO A 185 20.52 -23.15 1.61
C PRO A 185 20.03 -24.45 0.97
N HIS A 186 19.06 -25.13 1.59
CA HIS A 186 18.51 -26.39 1.11
C HIS A 186 17.04 -26.32 0.68
N MET A 187 16.43 -25.13 0.70
CA MET A 187 15.00 -24.94 0.36
C MET A 187 14.77 -23.55 -0.17
N LYS A 188 14.16 -23.44 -1.33
CA LYS A 188 13.74 -22.15 -1.88
C LYS A 188 12.71 -21.48 -0.97
N GLY A 189 12.80 -20.17 -0.83
CA GLY A 189 11.77 -19.36 -0.27
C GLY A 189 10.49 -19.43 -1.11
N ARG A 190 9.37 -19.12 -0.50
CA ARG A 190 8.09 -19.05 -1.21
C ARG A 190 7.95 -17.69 -1.86
N PRO A 191 7.59 -17.64 -3.16
CA PRO A 191 7.18 -16.41 -3.83
C PRO A 191 5.96 -15.77 -3.16
N GLY A 192 5.84 -14.47 -3.22
CA GLY A 192 4.69 -13.76 -2.65
C GLY A 192 4.97 -12.29 -2.36
N THR A 193 4.13 -11.73 -1.50
CA THR A 193 4.18 -10.33 -1.09
C THR A 193 5.08 -10.10 0.13
N ASN A 194 5.60 -8.88 0.26
CA ASN A 194 6.35 -8.42 1.43
C ASN A 194 5.40 -8.09 2.60
N PRO A 195 5.29 -8.95 3.64
CA PRO A 195 4.31 -8.79 4.69
C PRO A 195 4.74 -7.84 5.80
N ILE A 196 3.76 -7.28 6.52
CA ILE A 196 3.85 -6.96 7.94
C ILE A 196 2.89 -7.89 8.66
N ASN A 197 3.41 -8.90 9.33
CA ASN A 197 2.59 -9.75 10.17
C ASN A 197 2.12 -8.98 11.39
N THR A 198 0.88 -9.20 11.80
CA THR A 198 0.29 -8.55 12.97
C THR A 198 -0.31 -9.60 13.91
N GLU A 199 -0.16 -9.35 15.20
CA GLU A 199 -0.87 -10.08 16.25
C GLU A 199 -2.05 -9.23 16.71
N LEU A 200 -3.24 -9.80 16.62
CA LEU A 200 -4.48 -9.15 17.06
C LEU A 200 -4.83 -9.65 18.47
N THR A 201 -5.00 -8.74 19.41
CA THR A 201 -5.43 -9.01 20.77
C THR A 201 -6.68 -8.19 21.09
N LEU A 202 -7.72 -8.84 21.58
CA LEU A 202 -8.94 -8.17 22.04
C LEU A 202 -8.81 -7.84 23.54
N ARG A 203 -8.68 -6.57 23.86
CA ARG A 203 -8.82 -6.10 25.25
C ARG A 203 -10.30 -6.07 25.58
N VAL A 204 -10.67 -6.65 26.72
CA VAL A 204 -12.06 -6.69 27.20
C VAL A 204 -12.11 -6.40 28.69
N ASN A 205 -13.25 -5.91 29.19
CA ASN A 205 -13.43 -5.70 30.63
C ASN A 205 -13.38 -7.03 31.39
N LEU A 206 -13.18 -6.95 32.70
CA LEU A 206 -12.98 -8.13 33.55
C LEU A 206 -14.17 -9.10 33.56
N GLU A 207 -15.39 -8.57 33.48
CA GLU A 207 -16.61 -9.39 33.40
C GLU A 207 -16.65 -10.24 32.11
N THR A 208 -16.45 -9.60 30.96
CA THR A 208 -16.38 -10.27 29.66
C THR A 208 -15.22 -11.27 29.63
N PHE A 209 -14.06 -10.90 30.18
CA PHE A 209 -12.90 -11.80 30.25
C PHE A 209 -13.21 -13.06 31.07
N ALA A 210 -13.96 -12.94 32.18
CA ALA A 210 -14.38 -14.05 33.04
C ALA A 210 -15.30 -15.01 32.28
N LEU A 211 -16.30 -14.47 31.57
CA LEU A 211 -17.24 -15.27 30.77
C LEU A 211 -16.53 -16.02 29.64
N LEU A 212 -15.61 -15.36 28.93
CA LEU A 212 -14.81 -15.97 27.88
C LEU A 212 -13.92 -17.10 28.41
N LYS A 213 -13.31 -16.90 29.59
CA LYS A 213 -12.51 -17.94 30.27
C LYS A 213 -13.36 -19.15 30.63
N GLU A 214 -14.51 -18.93 31.25
CA GLU A 214 -15.43 -19.99 31.64
C GLU A 214 -15.89 -20.79 30.40
N ALA A 215 -16.36 -20.10 29.35
CA ALA A 215 -16.79 -20.73 28.12
C ALA A 215 -15.68 -21.59 27.50
N ARG A 216 -14.46 -21.02 27.37
CA ARG A 216 -13.29 -21.76 26.86
C ARG A 216 -12.99 -23.02 27.69
N ASP A 217 -12.93 -22.85 29.02
CA ASP A 217 -12.53 -23.93 29.91
C ASP A 217 -13.55 -25.06 29.88
N ASN A 218 -14.85 -24.78 29.78
CA ASN A 218 -15.90 -25.76 29.60
C ASN A 218 -15.77 -26.51 28.28
N ILE A 219 -15.60 -25.79 27.17
CA ILE A 219 -15.40 -26.40 25.85
C ILE A 219 -14.15 -27.31 25.84
N LEU A 220 -13.04 -26.86 26.42
CA LEU A 220 -11.81 -27.64 26.48
C LEU A 220 -11.98 -28.91 27.32
N LYS A 221 -12.72 -28.84 28.46
CA LYS A 221 -13.06 -30.01 29.28
C LYS A 221 -13.94 -30.98 28.53
N ASP A 222 -14.94 -30.51 27.81
CA ASP A 222 -15.84 -31.36 27.01
C ASP A 222 -15.07 -32.08 25.89
N LEU A 223 -14.00 -31.45 25.38
CA LEU A 223 -13.07 -32.05 24.42
C LEU A 223 -12.01 -32.97 25.07
N GLY A 224 -12.08 -33.22 26.38
CA GLY A 224 -11.15 -34.08 27.13
C GLY A 224 -9.79 -33.44 27.45
N ALA A 225 -9.66 -32.14 27.28
CA ALA A 225 -8.40 -31.43 27.63
C ALA A 225 -8.27 -31.26 29.15
N ASN A 226 -7.06 -31.52 29.67
CA ASN A 226 -6.74 -31.20 31.07
C ASN A 226 -6.49 -29.69 31.21
N VAL A 227 -7.52 -28.96 31.62
CA VAL A 227 -7.46 -27.50 31.78
C VAL A 227 -7.01 -27.16 33.21
N PRO A 228 -5.83 -26.53 33.40
CA PRO A 228 -5.41 -26.13 34.75
C PRO A 228 -6.40 -25.10 35.33
N VAL A 229 -6.84 -25.39 36.55
CA VAL A 229 -7.67 -24.42 37.30
C VAL A 229 -6.78 -23.30 37.79
N LYS A 230 -6.78 -22.17 37.07
CA LYS A 230 -6.12 -20.92 37.51
C LYS A 230 -7.16 -19.89 37.89
N ASP A 231 -6.91 -19.15 38.96
CA ASP A 231 -7.72 -18.00 39.29
C ASP A 231 -7.66 -16.97 38.13
N ILE A 232 -8.79 -16.35 37.84
CA ILE A 232 -8.88 -15.30 36.83
C ILE A 232 -7.92 -14.14 37.11
N LYS A 233 -7.58 -13.90 38.39
CA LYS A 233 -6.62 -12.86 38.79
C LYS A 233 -5.19 -13.16 38.37
N GLU A 234 -4.85 -14.44 38.19
CA GLU A 234 -3.52 -14.93 37.84
C GLU A 234 -3.29 -15.00 36.32
N ILE A 235 -4.33 -14.70 35.52
CA ILE A 235 -4.29 -14.83 34.07
C ILE A 235 -4.47 -13.47 33.46
N ASP A 236 -3.48 -12.94 32.72
CA ASP A 236 -3.56 -11.65 32.03
C ASP A 236 -4.01 -11.79 30.59
N THR A 237 -3.77 -12.96 29.99
CA THR A 237 -4.16 -13.27 28.60
C THR A 237 -4.89 -14.58 28.52
N LEU A 238 -5.81 -14.68 27.57
CA LEU A 238 -6.60 -15.85 27.25
C LEU A 238 -6.49 -16.12 25.76
N ASP A 239 -5.92 -17.28 25.40
CA ASP A 239 -5.88 -17.74 24.03
C ASP A 239 -7.00 -18.76 23.78
N TYR A 240 -7.79 -18.56 22.75
CA TYR A 240 -8.76 -19.52 22.25
C TYR A 240 -8.76 -19.59 20.73
N ARG A 241 -8.21 -20.68 20.18
CA ARG A 241 -7.94 -20.87 18.75
C ARG A 241 -7.05 -19.75 18.21
N TRP A 242 -7.57 -18.91 17.31
CA TRP A 242 -6.86 -17.78 16.67
C TRP A 242 -7.09 -16.44 17.37
N MET A 243 -7.92 -16.42 18.41
CA MET A 243 -8.24 -15.20 19.15
C MET A 243 -7.45 -15.14 20.45
N LYS A 244 -6.89 -13.96 20.73
CA LYS A 244 -6.22 -13.63 21.97
C LYS A 244 -6.98 -12.53 22.68
N PHE A 245 -7.22 -12.70 23.97
CA PHE A 245 -7.91 -11.73 24.79
C PHE A 245 -7.00 -11.27 25.94
N THR A 246 -7.13 -10.01 26.34
CA THR A 246 -6.47 -9.45 27.51
C THR A 246 -7.44 -8.64 28.36
N LYS A 247 -7.16 -8.55 29.66
CA LYS A 247 -7.96 -7.73 30.58
C LYS A 247 -7.75 -6.26 30.33
N GLY A 248 -8.81 -5.46 30.53
CA GLY A 248 -8.79 -4.01 30.51
C GLY A 248 -10.01 -3.41 31.18
N ASP A 249 -10.12 -2.12 31.10
CA ASP A 249 -11.25 -1.33 31.61
C ASP A 249 -12.32 -1.06 30.54
N HIS A 250 -11.97 -1.24 29.27
CA HIS A 250 -12.86 -1.07 28.12
C HIS A 250 -12.52 -2.08 27.02
N THR A 251 -13.43 -2.20 26.05
CA THR A 251 -13.21 -3.05 24.89
C THR A 251 -12.42 -2.31 23.82
N GLU A 252 -11.30 -2.90 23.38
CA GLU A 252 -10.39 -2.34 22.37
C GLU A 252 -9.74 -3.46 21.57
N VAL A 253 -9.50 -3.20 20.28
CA VAL A 253 -8.70 -4.06 19.43
C VAL A 253 -7.26 -3.56 19.44
N LEU A 254 -6.34 -4.38 19.95
CA LEU A 254 -4.92 -4.10 19.95
C LEU A 254 -4.27 -4.85 18.79
N VAL A 255 -3.58 -4.13 17.94
CA VAL A 255 -2.82 -4.70 16.81
C VAL A 255 -1.35 -4.45 17.06
N LYS A 256 -0.56 -5.52 17.18
CA LYS A 256 0.90 -5.46 17.36
C LYS A 256 1.57 -5.99 16.10
N PRO A 257 2.34 -5.18 15.36
CA PRO A 257 3.13 -5.65 14.22
C PRO A 257 4.32 -6.49 14.69
N ASP A 258 4.76 -7.41 13.83
CA ASP A 258 5.99 -8.19 14.03
C ASP A 258 7.22 -7.28 13.90
N GLU A 259 8.08 -7.31 14.92
CA GLU A 259 9.25 -6.41 14.98
C GLU A 259 10.30 -6.74 13.91
N LYS A 260 10.46 -8.02 13.51
CA LYS A 260 11.41 -8.41 12.46
C LYS A 260 10.96 -7.93 11.09
N ASP A 261 9.64 -7.94 10.84
CA ASP A 261 9.08 -7.38 9.62
C ASP A 261 9.30 -5.88 9.56
N LEU A 262 9.09 -5.16 10.67
CA LEU A 262 9.36 -3.73 10.75
C LEU A 262 10.86 -3.43 10.52
N GLU A 263 11.77 -4.17 11.17
CA GLU A 263 13.21 -3.99 11.02
C GLU A 263 13.68 -4.22 9.56
N ARG A 264 13.14 -5.25 8.88
CA ARG A 264 13.38 -5.51 7.47
C ARG A 264 12.99 -4.32 6.61
N ILE A 265 11.78 -3.77 6.81
CA ILE A 265 11.28 -2.64 6.04
C ILE A 265 12.10 -1.38 6.32
N TYR A 266 12.41 -1.06 7.57
CA TYR A 266 13.27 0.10 7.89
C TYR A 266 14.68 -0.05 7.31
N SER A 267 15.24 -1.25 7.26
CA SER A 267 16.52 -1.53 6.60
C SER A 267 16.43 -1.28 5.08
N SER A 268 15.35 -1.72 4.45
CA SER A 268 15.06 -1.48 3.04
C SER A 268 14.95 0.03 2.75
N ILE A 269 14.24 0.80 3.59
CA ILE A 269 14.13 2.27 3.46
C ILE A 269 15.52 2.93 3.55
N LYS A 270 16.34 2.55 4.52
CA LYS A 270 17.71 3.07 4.65
C LYS A 270 18.58 2.75 3.44
N THR A 271 18.41 1.56 2.85
CA THR A 271 19.09 1.15 1.62
C THR A 271 18.60 1.98 0.43
N ALA A 272 17.29 2.14 0.27
CA ALA A 272 16.70 3.00 -0.74
C ALA A 272 17.22 4.44 -0.64
N LYS A 273 17.31 5.00 0.57
CA LYS A 273 17.76 6.38 0.80
C LYS A 273 19.22 6.62 0.43
N ARG A 274 20.07 5.60 0.52
CA ARG A 274 21.46 5.69 0.07
C ARG A 274 21.60 5.70 -1.47
N ASN A 275 20.62 5.10 -2.17
CA ASN A 275 20.70 4.84 -3.61
C ASN A 275 19.73 5.70 -4.44
N SER A 276 18.90 6.51 -3.79
CA SER A 276 17.92 7.34 -4.51
C SER A 276 17.82 8.75 -3.92
N ARG A 277 17.30 9.64 -4.74
CA ARG A 277 16.99 11.00 -4.34
C ARG A 277 15.75 11.07 -3.46
N ILE A 278 14.67 10.42 -3.91
CA ILE A 278 13.38 10.38 -3.23
C ILE A 278 13.02 8.93 -2.92
N VAL A 279 12.58 8.67 -1.69
CA VAL A 279 12.09 7.37 -1.23
C VAL A 279 10.61 7.46 -0.94
N ILE A 280 9.82 6.71 -1.70
CA ILE A 280 8.39 6.50 -1.48
C ILE A 280 8.24 5.21 -0.67
N VAL A 281 7.47 5.23 0.41
CA VAL A 281 7.12 4.04 1.18
C VAL A 281 5.62 3.85 1.13
N THR A 282 5.19 2.61 0.90
CA THR A 282 3.76 2.29 0.83
C THR A 282 3.39 1.11 1.68
N ILE A 283 2.20 1.17 2.24
CA ILE A 283 1.54 0.06 2.93
C ILE A 283 0.15 -0.16 2.36
N HIS A 284 -0.22 -1.42 2.16
CA HIS A 284 -1.60 -1.80 1.89
C HIS A 284 -2.22 -2.38 3.16
N GLU A 285 -3.26 -1.72 3.68
CA GLU A 285 -3.86 -2.05 4.98
C GLU A 285 -5.35 -1.70 4.98
N HIS A 286 -6.20 -2.68 5.27
CA HIS A 286 -7.66 -2.48 5.34
C HIS A 286 -8.17 -2.20 6.75
N ASN A 287 -7.36 -2.45 7.80
CA ASN A 287 -7.80 -2.19 9.15
C ASN A 287 -7.76 -0.69 9.46
N GLY A 288 -8.83 -0.17 10.07
CA GLY A 288 -8.92 1.23 10.42
C GLY A 288 -10.26 1.63 11.00
N ASP A 289 -10.35 2.86 11.46
CA ASP A 289 -11.59 3.49 11.88
C ASP A 289 -12.28 4.15 10.66
N TYR A 290 -13.05 3.39 9.93
CA TYR A 290 -13.76 3.85 8.73
C TYR A 290 -14.75 4.98 9.02
N LYS A 291 -15.35 5.01 10.22
CA LYS A 291 -16.28 6.07 10.62
C LYS A 291 -15.59 7.43 10.72
N ASN A 292 -14.39 7.44 11.28
CA ASN A 292 -13.60 8.66 11.46
C ASN A 292 -12.50 8.81 10.42
N LYS A 293 -12.36 7.85 9.49
CA LYS A 293 -11.35 7.80 8.42
C LYS A 293 -9.92 7.95 8.97
N LYS A 294 -9.59 7.10 9.95
CA LYS A 294 -8.31 7.11 10.65
C LYS A 294 -7.62 5.74 10.58
N PRO A 295 -6.30 5.72 10.40
CA PRO A 295 -5.52 4.49 10.47
C PRO A 295 -5.59 3.90 11.89
N VAL A 296 -5.39 2.59 12.01
CA VAL A 296 -5.10 1.95 13.30
C VAL A 296 -3.80 2.54 13.88
N LYS A 297 -3.70 2.50 15.21
CA LYS A 297 -2.59 3.16 15.92
C LYS A 297 -1.22 2.72 15.41
N TYR A 298 -1.00 1.40 15.24
CA TYR A 298 0.31 0.90 14.79
C TYR A 298 0.68 1.42 13.40
N GLN A 299 -0.28 1.56 12.48
CA GLN A 299 -0.05 2.08 11.13
C GLN A 299 0.35 3.57 11.16
N ALA A 300 -0.30 4.38 12.01
CA ALA A 300 0.09 5.77 12.21
C ALA A 300 1.50 5.89 12.78
N ASP A 301 1.86 5.07 13.77
CA ASP A 301 3.20 5.02 14.35
C ASP A 301 4.23 4.51 13.31
N PHE A 302 3.89 3.49 12.54
CA PHE A 302 4.73 2.94 11.47
C PHE A 302 5.02 3.96 10.37
N SER A 303 4.01 4.70 9.92
CA SER A 303 4.19 5.71 8.87
C SER A 303 5.19 6.79 9.28
N ARG A 304 5.12 7.27 10.53
CA ARG A 304 6.06 8.25 11.07
C ARG A 304 7.47 7.67 11.21
N LYS A 305 7.59 6.43 11.68
CA LYS A 305 8.88 5.73 11.75
C LYS A 305 9.50 5.48 10.38
N CYS A 306 8.70 5.28 9.33
CA CYS A 306 9.20 5.21 7.96
C CYS A 306 9.83 6.55 7.53
N ILE A 307 9.21 7.68 7.87
CA ILE A 307 9.79 9.01 7.63
C ILE A 307 11.12 9.17 8.40
N GLU A 308 11.14 8.79 9.67
CA GLU A 308 12.36 8.82 10.51
C GLU A 308 13.48 7.91 9.95
N ALA A 309 13.11 6.79 9.32
CA ALA A 309 14.05 5.87 8.66
C ALA A 309 14.60 6.40 7.34
N GLY A 310 14.00 7.46 6.76
CA GLY A 310 14.49 8.12 5.56
C GLY A 310 13.49 8.22 4.40
N ALA A 311 12.22 7.86 4.59
CA ALA A 311 11.20 8.08 3.57
C ALA A 311 10.93 9.57 3.36
N ASP A 312 10.69 9.96 2.12
CA ASP A 312 10.34 11.32 1.73
C ASP A 312 8.82 11.49 1.51
N LEU A 313 8.14 10.38 1.23
CA LEU A 313 6.70 10.31 1.00
C LEU A 313 6.18 8.95 1.51
N PHE A 314 5.11 8.98 2.29
CA PHE A 314 4.42 7.77 2.73
C PHE A 314 2.99 7.75 2.21
N ILE A 315 2.55 6.59 1.70
CA ILE A 315 1.22 6.38 1.13
C ILE A 315 0.64 5.09 1.69
N CYS A 316 -0.56 5.16 2.26
CA CYS A 316 -1.38 4.00 2.52
C CYS A 316 -2.44 3.83 1.44
N THR A 317 -2.74 2.56 1.13
CA THR A 317 -3.82 2.11 0.26
C THR A 317 -4.61 0.98 0.94
N GLY A 318 -5.73 0.55 0.37
CA GLY A 318 -6.57 -0.51 0.91
C GLY A 318 -7.92 -0.06 1.49
N PRO A 319 -8.05 1.07 2.21
CA PRO A 319 -9.36 1.51 2.70
C PRO A 319 -10.37 1.85 1.60
N HIS A 320 -9.92 2.01 0.36
CA HIS A 320 -10.71 2.41 -0.81
C HIS A 320 -11.41 3.76 -0.67
N GLU A 321 -11.08 4.54 0.35
CA GLU A 321 -11.61 5.87 0.63
C GLU A 321 -10.48 6.85 0.95
N LEU A 322 -10.72 8.14 0.68
CA LEU A 322 -9.79 9.19 1.11
C LEU A 322 -9.77 9.32 2.63
N TRP A 323 -8.57 9.16 3.22
CA TRP A 323 -8.31 9.48 4.61
C TRP A 323 -7.35 10.67 4.72
N GLY A 324 -7.05 11.09 5.95
CA GLY A 324 -6.33 12.33 6.20
C GLY A 324 -4.91 12.37 5.62
N LEU A 325 -4.46 13.59 5.37
CA LEU A 325 -3.07 13.93 5.05
C LEU A 325 -2.40 14.51 6.29
N GLU A 326 -1.24 13.99 6.64
CA GLU A 326 -0.37 14.49 7.70
C GLU A 326 0.93 15.04 7.08
N ILE A 327 1.44 16.16 7.61
CA ILE A 327 2.80 16.62 7.34
C ILE A 327 3.65 16.36 8.60
N TYR A 328 4.47 15.32 8.54
CA TYR A 328 5.31 14.90 9.65
C TYR A 328 6.78 15.17 9.34
N GLN A 329 7.46 15.97 10.17
CA GLN A 329 8.85 16.40 9.95
C GLN A 329 9.11 16.96 8.53
N GLY A 330 8.14 17.73 8.01
CA GLY A 330 8.20 18.31 6.67
C GLY A 330 8.03 17.31 5.52
N LYS A 331 7.51 16.10 5.79
CA LYS A 331 7.25 15.05 4.79
C LYS A 331 5.78 14.66 4.81
N PRO A 332 5.15 14.39 3.63
CA PRO A 332 3.74 14.04 3.57
C PRO A 332 3.51 12.55 3.88
N ILE A 333 2.47 12.29 4.64
CA ILE A 333 1.90 10.98 4.93
C ILE A 333 0.44 11.00 4.49
N PHE A 334 0.12 10.28 3.43
CA PHE A 334 -1.26 10.04 3.00
C PHE A 334 -1.77 8.77 3.69
N HIS A 335 -2.71 8.90 4.61
CA HIS A 335 -3.26 7.77 5.35
C HIS A 335 -4.20 6.90 4.52
N SER A 336 -4.72 7.37 3.42
CA SER A 336 -5.24 6.63 2.26
C SER A 336 -5.52 7.58 1.11
N LEU A 337 -5.16 7.18 -0.10
CA LEU A 337 -5.52 7.89 -1.33
C LEU A 337 -6.86 7.43 -1.93
N GLY A 338 -7.47 6.34 -1.40
CA GLY A 338 -8.66 5.75 -2.00
C GLY A 338 -8.39 5.12 -3.36
N ASN A 339 -9.45 4.95 -4.15
CA ASN A 339 -9.36 4.32 -5.47
C ASN A 339 -8.91 5.29 -6.56
N PHE A 340 -8.06 4.81 -7.48
CA PHE A 340 -7.79 5.47 -8.75
C PHE A 340 -8.54 4.79 -9.89
N PHE A 341 -8.50 3.45 -9.96
CA PHE A 341 -9.44 2.65 -10.74
C PHE A 341 -10.23 1.74 -9.83
N PHE A 342 -11.52 1.58 -10.11
CA PHE A 342 -12.35 0.62 -9.41
C PHE A 342 -13.25 -0.10 -10.42
N GLN A 343 -12.59 -0.84 -11.34
CA GLN A 343 -13.25 -1.62 -12.37
C GLN A 343 -13.44 -3.06 -11.86
N GLU A 344 -14.66 -3.55 -12.00
CA GLU A 344 -14.98 -4.91 -11.58
C GLU A 344 -14.69 -5.91 -12.69
N SER A 345 -13.69 -6.78 -12.51
CA SER A 345 -13.59 -8.05 -13.22
C SER A 345 -13.43 -9.15 -12.19
N ARG A 346 -14.49 -9.46 -11.52
CA ARG A 346 -14.47 -10.45 -10.44
C ARG A 346 -14.71 -11.83 -11.03
N LEU A 347 -13.67 -12.65 -11.12
CA LEU A 347 -13.85 -14.09 -11.13
C LEU A 347 -13.98 -14.54 -9.68
N ILE A 348 -15.19 -14.90 -9.29
CA ILE A 348 -15.40 -15.57 -8.02
C ILE A 348 -15.25 -17.07 -8.29
N SER A 349 -14.39 -17.77 -7.53
CA SER A 349 -14.31 -19.21 -7.63
C SER A 349 -15.68 -19.81 -7.31
N ALA A 350 -16.01 -20.96 -7.92
CA ALA A 350 -17.27 -21.64 -7.65
C ALA A 350 -17.46 -21.95 -6.15
N GLU A 351 -16.34 -22.19 -5.44
CA GLU A 351 -16.36 -22.43 -4.00
C GLU A 351 -16.69 -21.16 -3.20
N SER A 352 -16.12 -20.02 -3.56
CA SER A 352 -16.45 -18.74 -2.92
C SER A 352 -17.91 -18.36 -3.16
N TYR A 353 -18.43 -18.62 -4.37
CA TYR A 353 -19.85 -18.47 -4.68
C TYR A 353 -20.74 -19.33 -3.77
N GLN A 354 -20.44 -20.62 -3.65
CA GLN A 354 -21.20 -21.54 -2.82
C GLN A 354 -21.14 -21.18 -1.33
N ARG A 355 -20.00 -20.67 -0.87
CA ARG A 355 -19.76 -20.36 0.55
C ARG A 355 -20.42 -19.05 0.98
N TYR A 356 -20.43 -18.02 0.14
CA TYR A 356 -20.90 -16.68 0.49
C TYR A 356 -22.23 -16.30 -0.16
N GLY A 357 -22.81 -17.17 -0.99
CA GLY A 357 -24.05 -16.89 -1.71
C GLY A 357 -23.94 -15.72 -2.70
N LEU A 358 -22.71 -15.35 -3.04
CA LEU A 358 -22.45 -14.27 -3.98
C LEU A 358 -22.73 -14.77 -5.40
N PRO A 359 -23.45 -14.04 -6.24
CA PRO A 359 -23.65 -14.44 -7.62
C PRO A 359 -22.28 -14.55 -8.31
N VAL A 360 -22.09 -15.63 -9.10
CA VAL A 360 -20.99 -15.68 -10.07
C VAL A 360 -21.21 -14.50 -10.98
N TYR A 361 -20.45 -13.43 -10.78
CA TYR A 361 -20.41 -12.35 -11.74
C TYR A 361 -19.66 -12.85 -12.97
N THR A 362 -20.32 -13.72 -13.69
CA THR A 362 -20.10 -13.76 -15.11
C THR A 362 -20.33 -12.34 -15.60
N LEU A 363 -19.63 -11.96 -16.63
CA LEU A 363 -19.73 -10.70 -17.37
C LEU A 363 -21.18 -10.33 -17.81
N ASP A 364 -22.18 -10.69 -17.02
CA ASP A 364 -23.59 -10.42 -17.29
C ASP A 364 -23.92 -8.98 -16.87
N PRO A 365 -24.02 -8.06 -17.84
CA PRO A 365 -24.39 -6.67 -17.56
C PRO A 365 -25.79 -6.50 -17.00
N SER A 366 -26.61 -7.57 -16.99
CA SER A 366 -27.99 -7.54 -16.46
C SER A 366 -28.06 -7.81 -14.96
N LEU A 367 -26.98 -8.27 -14.31
CA LEU A 367 -26.91 -8.32 -12.86
C LEU A 367 -26.75 -6.89 -12.34
N SER A 368 -27.91 -6.24 -12.23
CA SER A 368 -28.05 -4.87 -11.83
C SER A 368 -27.30 -4.57 -10.51
N ALA A 369 -26.75 -3.38 -10.47
CA ALA A 369 -26.13 -2.76 -9.29
C ALA A 369 -27.03 -2.77 -8.03
N GLU A 370 -28.28 -3.17 -8.11
CA GLU A 370 -29.26 -3.22 -7.02
C GLU A 370 -29.00 -4.33 -5.98
N LYS A 371 -28.23 -5.36 -6.34
CA LYS A 371 -27.82 -6.42 -5.41
C LYS A 371 -26.35 -6.33 -4.98
N VAL A 372 -25.62 -5.41 -5.53
CA VAL A 372 -24.24 -5.15 -5.16
C VAL A 372 -24.26 -4.34 -3.87
N ASP A 373 -23.84 -4.97 -2.85
CA ASP A 373 -23.49 -4.63 -1.49
C ASP A 373 -23.65 -3.13 -1.10
N GLU A 374 -24.11 -2.90 0.10
CA GLU A 374 -24.10 -1.60 0.80
C GLU A 374 -22.76 -0.86 0.66
N TYR A 375 -21.66 -1.62 0.58
CA TYR A 375 -20.32 -1.12 0.34
C TYR A 375 -20.23 -0.22 -0.89
N PHE A 376 -20.78 -0.63 -2.04
CA PHE A 376 -20.75 0.17 -3.27
C PHE A 376 -21.70 1.36 -3.25
N LYS A 377 -22.62 1.43 -2.26
CA LYS A 377 -23.46 2.60 -2.04
C LYS A 377 -22.70 3.74 -1.36
N ASN A 378 -21.59 3.43 -0.69
CA ASN A 378 -20.77 4.44 -0.05
C ASN A 378 -20.15 5.38 -1.09
N PRO A 379 -20.50 6.68 -1.08
CA PRO A 379 -19.95 7.63 -2.07
C PRO A 379 -18.44 7.82 -1.94
N GLY A 380 -17.86 7.53 -0.79
CA GLY A 380 -16.43 7.73 -0.50
C GLY A 380 -15.51 6.87 -1.36
N ILE A 381 -15.96 5.67 -1.78
CA ILE A 381 -15.16 4.77 -2.63
C ILE A 381 -15.03 5.24 -4.09
N TRP A 382 -15.89 6.22 -4.48
CA TRP A 382 -15.94 6.79 -5.83
C TRP A 382 -15.29 8.17 -5.91
N GLU A 383 -14.57 8.59 -4.86
CA GLU A 383 -13.93 9.89 -4.77
C GLU A 383 -12.49 9.73 -4.29
N SER A 384 -11.56 10.42 -4.95
CA SER A 384 -10.14 10.38 -4.61
C SER A 384 -9.44 11.69 -4.99
N VAL A 385 -8.13 11.74 -4.79
CA VAL A 385 -7.27 12.82 -5.28
C VAL A 385 -6.02 12.24 -5.93
N VAL A 386 -5.46 12.98 -6.88
CA VAL A 386 -4.10 12.77 -7.39
C VAL A 386 -3.20 13.86 -6.81
N PRO A 387 -2.39 13.57 -5.79
CA PRO A 387 -1.40 14.51 -5.31
C PRO A 387 -0.23 14.61 -6.31
N ILE A 388 0.16 15.84 -6.61
CA ILE A 388 1.44 16.19 -7.20
C ILE A 388 2.30 16.77 -6.08
N VAL A 389 3.32 16.02 -5.67
CA VAL A 389 4.25 16.38 -4.60
C VAL A 389 5.55 16.87 -5.22
N VAL A 390 5.96 18.08 -4.89
CA VAL A 390 7.17 18.69 -5.45
C VAL A 390 8.23 18.80 -4.37
N PHE A 391 9.41 18.28 -4.66
CA PHE A 391 10.61 18.43 -3.83
C PHE A 391 11.58 19.38 -4.52
N ASP A 392 12.21 20.27 -3.75
CA ASP A 392 13.23 21.19 -4.25
C ASP A 392 14.59 20.50 -4.49
N SER A 393 15.58 21.25 -4.91
CA SER A 393 16.94 20.74 -5.18
C SER A 393 17.66 20.17 -3.94
N GLU A 394 17.18 20.49 -2.74
CA GLU A 394 17.70 19.97 -1.46
C GLU A 394 16.86 18.82 -0.90
N ASN A 395 15.89 18.30 -1.68
CA ASN A 395 14.91 17.27 -1.29
C ASN A 395 13.98 17.70 -0.14
N LYS A 396 13.76 18.99 0.02
CA LYS A 396 12.73 19.52 0.92
C LYS A 396 11.40 19.56 0.19
N LEU A 397 10.34 19.26 0.92
CA LEU A 397 8.98 19.40 0.40
C LEU A 397 8.71 20.87 0.09
N LYS A 398 8.36 21.16 -1.17
CA LYS A 398 8.12 22.52 -1.67
C LYS A 398 6.64 22.82 -1.87
N GLU A 399 5.90 21.85 -2.42
CA GLU A 399 4.49 22.03 -2.77
C GLU A 399 3.76 20.70 -2.79
N ILE A 400 2.49 20.71 -2.39
CA ILE A 400 1.54 19.63 -2.65
C ILE A 400 0.29 20.24 -3.29
N THR A 401 -0.02 19.80 -4.50
CA THR A 401 -1.26 20.10 -5.21
C THR A 401 -2.10 18.83 -5.29
N LEU A 402 -3.35 18.92 -4.84
CA LEU A 402 -4.30 17.82 -4.77
C LEU A 402 -5.34 17.99 -5.87
N TYR A 403 -5.27 17.18 -6.92
CA TYR A 403 -6.23 17.18 -8.02
C TYR A 403 -7.39 16.25 -7.67
N PRO A 404 -8.60 16.77 -7.40
CA PRO A 404 -9.72 15.94 -7.05
C PRO A 404 -10.20 15.14 -8.27
N ILE A 405 -10.48 13.87 -8.04
CA ILE A 405 -11.02 12.96 -9.05
C ILE A 405 -12.27 12.27 -8.51
N PHE A 406 -13.13 11.85 -9.45
CA PHE A 406 -14.23 10.98 -9.14
C PHE A 406 -14.25 9.81 -10.12
N LEU A 407 -14.69 8.66 -9.62
CA LEU A 407 -14.86 7.45 -10.41
C LEU A 407 -16.32 7.37 -10.82
N GLU A 408 -16.57 7.27 -12.12
CA GLU A 408 -17.96 7.23 -12.61
C GLU A 408 -18.59 5.86 -12.35
N ARG A 409 -19.60 5.82 -11.49
CA ARG A 409 -20.28 4.58 -11.08
C ARG A 409 -21.50 4.23 -11.92
N ASN A 410 -22.09 5.23 -12.60
CA ASN A 410 -23.36 5.07 -13.32
C ASN A 410 -23.20 4.62 -14.79
N TYR A 411 -21.96 4.36 -15.21
CA TYR A 411 -21.68 3.83 -16.53
C TYR A 411 -21.82 2.30 -16.59
N PRO A 412 -21.97 1.71 -17.78
CA PRO A 412 -21.87 0.27 -17.98
C PRO A 412 -20.58 -0.28 -17.39
N ILE A 413 -20.56 -1.56 -17.03
CA ILE A 413 -19.47 -2.21 -16.29
C ILE A 413 -18.07 -1.95 -16.87
N TYR A 414 -17.94 -1.96 -18.20
CA TYR A 414 -16.66 -1.72 -18.90
C TYR A 414 -16.16 -0.25 -18.84
N ARG A 415 -16.98 0.68 -18.35
CA ARG A 415 -16.65 2.10 -18.13
C ARG A 415 -16.83 2.54 -16.69
N ARG A 416 -17.37 1.69 -15.84
CA ARG A 416 -17.54 1.98 -14.42
C ARG A 416 -16.17 2.02 -13.74
N GLY A 417 -16.01 2.87 -12.74
CA GLY A 417 -14.79 2.95 -11.93
C GLY A 417 -13.59 3.57 -12.65
N ILE A 418 -13.80 4.24 -13.78
CA ILE A 418 -12.76 5.01 -14.46
C ILE A 418 -12.66 6.39 -13.80
N PRO A 419 -11.46 6.89 -13.49
CA PRO A 419 -11.27 8.19 -12.87
C PRO A 419 -11.41 9.33 -13.87
N TYR A 420 -12.02 10.42 -13.42
CA TYR A 420 -12.12 11.69 -14.16
C TYR A 420 -11.75 12.84 -13.24
N LEU A 421 -11.09 13.88 -13.75
CA LEU A 421 -10.90 15.11 -13.00
C LEU A 421 -12.26 15.68 -12.60
N ALA A 422 -12.40 15.99 -11.31
CA ALA A 422 -13.61 16.64 -10.80
C ALA A 422 -13.53 18.15 -11.02
N GLU A 423 -14.68 18.76 -11.31
CA GLU A 423 -14.80 20.21 -11.56
C GLU A 423 -15.90 20.82 -10.68
N GLY A 424 -15.90 22.14 -10.56
CA GLY A 424 -16.93 22.92 -9.86
C GLY A 424 -17.16 22.48 -8.42
N GLU A 425 -18.44 22.28 -8.05
CA GLU A 425 -18.84 21.90 -6.71
C GLU A 425 -18.39 20.48 -6.33
N LYS A 426 -18.27 19.56 -7.30
CA LYS A 426 -17.77 18.21 -7.05
C LYS A 426 -16.29 18.25 -6.60
N ALA A 427 -15.47 19.03 -7.29
CA ALA A 427 -14.07 19.23 -6.91
C ALA A 427 -13.96 19.85 -5.52
N ARG A 428 -14.78 20.88 -5.23
CA ARG A 428 -14.82 21.53 -3.93
C ARG A 428 -15.20 20.54 -2.83
N SER A 429 -16.26 19.75 -3.03
CA SER A 429 -16.75 18.78 -2.05
C SER A 429 -15.67 17.76 -1.67
N ILE A 430 -14.95 17.21 -2.65
CA ILE A 430 -13.86 16.24 -2.41
C ILE A 430 -12.76 16.87 -1.58
N ILE A 431 -12.31 18.08 -1.94
CA ILE A 431 -11.21 18.75 -1.22
C ILE A 431 -11.63 19.18 0.18
N GLU A 432 -12.85 19.69 0.40
CA GLU A 432 -13.33 20.02 1.74
C GLU A 432 -13.53 18.76 2.59
N GLY A 433 -13.93 17.62 1.98
CA GLY A 433 -13.94 16.31 2.62
C GLY A 433 -12.56 15.91 3.13
N LEU A 434 -11.54 15.97 2.26
CA LEU A 434 -10.15 15.65 2.63
C LEU A 434 -9.61 16.62 3.69
N LYS A 435 -9.88 17.91 3.57
CA LYS A 435 -9.52 18.93 4.59
C LYS A 435 -10.11 18.59 5.95
N LYS A 436 -11.37 18.15 6.02
CA LYS A 436 -12.04 17.78 7.27
C LYS A 436 -11.31 16.61 7.95
N VAL A 437 -10.98 15.55 7.21
CA VAL A 437 -10.30 14.36 7.77
C VAL A 437 -8.80 14.58 8.00
N SER A 438 -8.21 15.63 7.42
CA SER A 438 -6.82 16.06 7.66
C SER A 438 -6.65 17.00 8.87
N LYS A 439 -7.75 17.59 9.37
CA LYS A 439 -7.73 18.50 10.51
C LYS A 439 -7.08 17.91 11.78
N PRO A 440 -7.31 16.63 12.15
CA PRO A 440 -6.65 16.02 13.30
C PRO A 440 -5.11 15.99 13.24
N TYR A 441 -4.55 16.10 12.03
CA TYR A 441 -3.10 16.12 11.77
C TYR A 441 -2.55 17.56 11.61
N ASN A 442 -3.35 18.58 11.89
CA ASN A 442 -3.02 20.01 11.72
C ASN A 442 -2.63 20.37 10.29
N THR A 443 -3.03 19.59 9.29
CA THR A 443 -2.75 19.89 7.88
C THR A 443 -3.82 20.84 7.34
N ASN A 444 -3.37 21.99 6.86
CA ASN A 444 -4.25 23.00 6.28
C ASN A 444 -4.32 22.85 4.76
N ILE A 445 -5.52 22.59 4.25
CA ILE A 445 -5.79 22.44 2.80
C ILE A 445 -6.73 23.56 2.38
N VAL A 446 -6.37 24.29 1.32
CA VAL A 446 -7.15 25.38 0.76
C VAL A 446 -7.61 25.00 -0.65
N PHE A 447 -8.93 25.07 -0.89
CA PHE A 447 -9.46 24.91 -2.24
C PHE A 447 -9.23 26.19 -3.05
N LYS A 448 -8.51 26.09 -4.15
CA LYS A 448 -8.20 27.23 -5.03
C LYS A 448 -8.10 26.75 -6.48
N GLN A 449 -8.78 27.44 -7.40
CA GLN A 449 -8.74 27.15 -8.85
C GLN A 449 -8.99 25.67 -9.21
N GLY A 450 -9.98 25.05 -8.56
CA GLY A 450 -10.36 23.66 -8.85
C GLY A 450 -9.52 22.58 -8.16
N VAL A 451 -8.47 22.92 -7.41
CA VAL A 451 -7.56 21.99 -6.73
C VAL A 451 -7.41 22.32 -5.25
N GLY A 452 -6.94 21.35 -4.48
CA GLY A 452 -6.48 21.57 -3.10
C GLY A 452 -5.00 21.99 -3.08
N LYS A 453 -4.67 23.03 -2.34
CA LYS A 453 -3.29 23.43 -2.04
C LYS A 453 -3.02 23.22 -0.56
N VAL A 454 -1.93 22.53 -0.25
CA VAL A 454 -1.49 22.31 1.13
C VAL A 454 -0.63 23.48 1.55
N ALA A 455 -0.96 24.12 2.68
CA ALA A 455 -0.10 25.12 3.29
C ALA A 455 1.02 24.39 4.08
N LEU A 456 2.26 24.61 3.69
CA LEU A 456 3.48 24.01 4.28
C LEU A 456 4.12 24.96 5.30
#